data_f89c0b576b52bd3862d7fd87eae8c672
#
_entry.id   f89c0b576b52bd3862d7fd87eae8c672
#
_cell.length_a   1.000
_cell.length_b   1.000
_cell.length_c   1.000
_cell.angle_alpha   90.00
_cell.angle_beta   90.00
_cell.angle_gamma   90.00
#
_symmetry.space_group_name_H-M   'P 1'
#
loop_
_entity.id
_entity.type
_entity.pdbx_description
1 polymer ?
#
loop_
_entity_poly.entity_id
_entity_poly.type
_entity_poly.pdbx_seq_one_letter_code
_entity_poly.pdbx_strand_id
1 'polypeptide(L)'
;MIRFTDVQNSAKVRTYIQGADETLGALGFTDHGLGHVTKVATEARDILLTMGYSEREAEIAQIAGFLHDIGNIINRVAHAQSGALLAFHLLEELGADPGDIATIITAIGNHDEKTAAPVNPTCAAVILADKGDVRMSRVRNLDLATFDIHDRVNYAVKQSSLTISEDKTVIDLNLTIDTEQCAVMDYFEIFLTRMSLCSKAATKLDLKFALTINGQQLL
;
A
#
# COMPACT_ATOMS: atom_id res chain seq x y z
N MET A 1 -18.49 -17.72 2.37
CA MET A 1 -17.13 -17.17 2.09
C MET A 1 -17.32 -15.86 1.34
N ILE A 2 -16.87 -14.73 1.91
CA ILE A 2 -17.00 -13.43 1.27
C ILE A 2 -16.04 -13.32 0.08
N ARG A 3 -16.41 -12.49 -0.90
CA ARG A 3 -15.60 -12.14 -2.06
C ARG A 3 -15.11 -10.69 -1.92
N PHE A 4 -14.04 -10.37 -2.65
CA PHE A 4 -13.57 -8.98 -2.75
C PHE A 4 -14.68 -8.01 -3.20
N THR A 5 -15.53 -8.44 -4.15
CA THR A 5 -16.65 -7.64 -4.64
C THR A 5 -17.67 -7.30 -3.56
N ASP A 6 -17.87 -8.15 -2.56
CA ASP A 6 -18.79 -7.90 -1.44
C ASP A 6 -18.25 -6.76 -0.56
N VAL A 7 -16.93 -6.77 -0.31
CA VAL A 7 -16.24 -5.72 0.45
C VAL A 7 -16.22 -4.40 -0.32
N GLN A 8 -15.82 -4.46 -1.61
CA GLN A 8 -15.70 -3.29 -2.48
C GLN A 8 -17.04 -2.57 -2.69
N ASN A 9 -18.14 -3.31 -2.80
CA ASN A 9 -19.47 -2.78 -3.02
C ASN A 9 -20.22 -2.42 -1.73
N SER A 10 -19.66 -2.73 -0.56
CA SER A 10 -20.25 -2.34 0.72
C SER A 10 -20.27 -0.82 0.87
N ALA A 11 -21.47 -0.24 0.96
CA ALA A 11 -21.65 1.20 1.16
C ALA A 11 -20.93 1.67 2.44
N LYS A 12 -20.99 0.86 3.51
CA LYS A 12 -20.34 1.16 4.80
C LYS A 12 -18.82 1.22 4.68
N VAL A 13 -18.21 0.25 3.98
CA VAL A 13 -16.76 0.23 3.73
C VAL A 13 -16.35 1.46 2.94
N ARG A 14 -17.05 1.77 1.85
CA ARG A 14 -16.75 2.93 0.99
C ARG A 14 -16.86 4.25 1.75
N THR A 15 -17.89 4.40 2.58
CA THR A 15 -18.07 5.60 3.44
C THR A 15 -16.89 5.75 4.42
N TYR A 16 -16.40 4.65 5.01
CA TYR A 16 -15.29 4.72 5.95
C TYR A 16 -13.94 5.01 5.26
N ILE A 17 -13.71 4.45 4.07
CA ILE A 17 -12.52 4.77 3.26
C ILE A 17 -12.55 6.25 2.87
N GLN A 18 -13.71 6.77 2.45
CA GLN A 18 -13.85 8.18 2.10
C GLN A 18 -13.60 9.08 3.32
N GLY A 19 -14.17 8.76 4.49
CA GLY A 19 -13.95 9.52 5.72
C GLY A 19 -12.47 9.48 6.19
N ALA A 20 -11.78 8.35 5.98
CA ALA A 20 -10.34 8.25 6.24
C ALA A 20 -9.53 9.18 5.32
N ASP A 21 -9.88 9.21 4.05
CA ASP A 21 -9.25 10.07 3.04
C ASP A 21 -9.50 11.57 3.31
N GLU A 22 -10.73 11.94 3.68
CA GLU A 22 -11.09 13.31 4.08
C GLU A 22 -10.30 13.75 5.34
N THR A 23 -10.15 12.87 6.32
CA THR A 23 -9.36 13.12 7.54
C THR A 23 -7.90 13.39 7.20
N LEU A 24 -7.30 12.57 6.34
CA LEU A 24 -5.92 12.76 5.89
C LEU A 24 -5.76 14.03 5.05
N GLY A 25 -6.73 14.33 4.19
CA GLY A 25 -6.74 15.57 3.42
C GLY A 25 -6.77 16.82 4.30
N ALA A 26 -7.57 16.81 5.37
CA ALA A 26 -7.62 17.90 6.35
C ALA A 26 -6.30 18.10 7.12
N LEU A 27 -5.48 17.04 7.22
CA LEU A 27 -4.15 17.07 7.83
C LEU A 27 -3.02 17.36 6.84
N GLY A 28 -3.33 17.58 5.55
CA GLY A 28 -2.35 17.90 4.50
C GLY A 28 -1.65 16.67 3.89
N PHE A 29 -2.11 15.45 4.15
CA PHE A 29 -1.56 14.25 3.53
C PHE A 29 -2.03 14.06 2.09
N THR A 30 -1.23 13.34 1.31
CA THR A 30 -1.57 12.90 -0.05
C THR A 30 -2.84 12.05 -0.09
N ASP A 31 -3.36 11.77 -1.31
CA ASP A 31 -4.57 10.96 -1.52
C ASP A 31 -4.39 9.52 -1.00
N HIS A 32 -5.31 9.10 -0.14
CA HIS A 32 -5.44 7.73 0.40
C HIS A 32 -6.88 7.20 0.19
N GLY A 33 -7.57 7.78 -0.78
CA GLY A 33 -8.94 7.41 -1.12
C GLY A 33 -9.04 6.14 -1.98
N LEU A 34 -10.23 5.97 -2.57
CA LEU A 34 -10.56 4.77 -3.36
C LEU A 34 -9.57 4.47 -4.48
N GLY A 35 -8.94 5.49 -5.07
CA GLY A 35 -7.93 5.30 -6.13
C GLY A 35 -6.69 4.58 -5.61
N HIS A 36 -6.17 5.00 -4.46
CA HIS A 36 -5.03 4.38 -3.80
C HIS A 36 -5.35 2.96 -3.33
N VAL A 37 -6.38 2.79 -2.51
CA VAL A 37 -6.69 1.47 -1.92
C VAL A 37 -7.07 0.42 -2.97
N THR A 38 -7.69 0.83 -4.10
CA THR A 38 -7.98 -0.09 -5.21
C THR A 38 -6.71 -0.54 -5.92
N LYS A 39 -5.76 0.39 -6.15
CA LYS A 39 -4.45 0.06 -6.73
C LYS A 39 -3.69 -0.91 -5.83
N VAL A 40 -3.59 -0.60 -4.53
CA VAL A 40 -2.93 -1.48 -3.54
C VAL A 40 -3.58 -2.87 -3.50
N ALA A 41 -4.92 -2.93 -3.50
CA ALA A 41 -5.66 -4.19 -3.55
C ALA A 41 -5.31 -5.02 -4.79
N THR A 42 -5.29 -4.39 -5.96
CA THR A 42 -4.98 -5.07 -7.23
C THR A 42 -3.53 -5.57 -7.24
N GLU A 43 -2.59 -4.72 -6.90
CA GLU A 43 -1.16 -5.08 -6.88
C GLU A 43 -0.84 -6.17 -5.86
N ALA A 44 -1.42 -6.11 -4.64
CA ALA A 44 -1.22 -7.14 -3.63
C ALA A 44 -1.73 -8.52 -4.10
N ARG A 45 -2.89 -8.55 -4.78
CA ARG A 45 -3.41 -9.75 -5.43
C ARG A 45 -2.46 -10.28 -6.49
N ASP A 46 -2.03 -9.41 -7.40
CA ASP A 46 -1.22 -9.80 -8.57
C ASP A 46 0.18 -10.29 -8.14
N ILE A 47 0.78 -9.71 -7.08
CA ILE A 47 2.02 -10.20 -6.47
C ILE A 47 1.85 -11.66 -6.05
N LEU A 48 0.82 -11.99 -5.27
CA LEU A 48 0.63 -13.35 -4.78
C LEU A 48 0.33 -14.34 -5.91
N LEU A 49 -0.51 -13.97 -6.88
CA LEU A 49 -0.77 -14.83 -8.04
C LEU A 49 0.51 -15.10 -8.86
N THR A 50 1.31 -14.06 -9.09
CA THR A 50 2.59 -14.21 -9.82
C THR A 50 3.52 -15.16 -9.08
N MET A 51 3.53 -15.11 -7.74
CA MET A 51 4.33 -16.03 -6.92
C MET A 51 3.75 -17.44 -6.82
N GLY A 52 2.55 -17.68 -7.35
CA GLY A 52 1.94 -19.01 -7.41
C GLY A 52 1.06 -19.36 -6.21
N TYR A 53 0.66 -18.37 -5.41
CA TYR A 53 -0.35 -18.57 -4.37
C TYR A 53 -1.72 -18.81 -4.98
N SER A 54 -2.63 -19.42 -4.23
CA SER A 54 -3.98 -19.71 -4.68
C SER A 54 -4.79 -18.42 -4.92
N GLU A 55 -5.83 -18.53 -5.76
CA GLU A 55 -6.80 -17.44 -6.00
C GLU A 55 -7.42 -16.92 -4.67
N ARG A 56 -7.60 -17.81 -3.68
CA ARG A 56 -8.15 -17.42 -2.39
C ARG A 56 -7.17 -16.59 -1.56
N GLU A 57 -5.92 -17.02 -1.48
CA GLU A 57 -4.87 -16.26 -0.78
C GLU A 57 -4.67 -14.89 -1.43
N ALA A 58 -4.69 -14.83 -2.74
CA ALA A 58 -4.60 -13.59 -3.49
C ALA A 58 -5.83 -12.68 -3.26
N GLU A 59 -7.04 -13.24 -3.19
CA GLU A 59 -8.26 -12.48 -2.88
C GLU A 59 -8.24 -11.93 -1.44
N ILE A 60 -7.70 -12.70 -0.49
CA ILE A 60 -7.48 -12.24 0.90
C ILE A 60 -6.50 -11.05 0.94
N ALA A 61 -5.42 -11.11 0.17
CA ALA A 61 -4.48 -9.99 0.06
C ALA A 61 -5.13 -8.77 -0.60
N GLN A 62 -5.98 -8.99 -1.60
CA GLN A 62 -6.77 -7.95 -2.24
C GLN A 62 -7.69 -7.24 -1.24
N ILE A 63 -8.41 -7.99 -0.41
CA ILE A 63 -9.28 -7.43 0.63
C ILE A 63 -8.45 -6.66 1.67
N ALA A 64 -7.33 -7.22 2.12
CA ALA A 64 -6.44 -6.56 3.08
C ALA A 64 -5.89 -5.23 2.52
N GLY A 65 -5.45 -5.23 1.26
CA GLY A 65 -4.97 -4.03 0.57
C GLY A 65 -6.06 -2.96 0.39
N PHE A 66 -7.32 -3.37 0.17
CA PHE A 66 -8.44 -2.43 0.06
C PHE A 66 -8.80 -1.77 1.39
N LEU A 67 -8.56 -2.44 2.50
CA LEU A 67 -8.93 -1.99 3.86
C LEU A 67 -7.76 -1.43 4.67
N HIS A 68 -6.50 -1.49 4.18
CA HIS A 68 -5.30 -1.26 5.00
C HIS A 68 -5.28 0.11 5.70
N ASP A 69 -5.76 1.13 5.03
CA ASP A 69 -5.71 2.53 5.50
C ASP A 69 -7.01 3.02 6.17
N ILE A 70 -8.03 2.15 6.33
CA ILE A 70 -9.35 2.53 6.85
C ILE A 70 -9.28 3.13 8.27
N GLY A 71 -8.26 2.80 9.04
CA GLY A 71 -8.04 3.31 10.39
C GLY A 71 -7.70 4.80 10.47
N ASN A 72 -7.30 5.41 9.34
CA ASN A 72 -7.07 6.86 9.26
C ASN A 72 -8.34 7.69 9.53
N ILE A 73 -9.52 7.09 9.45
CA ILE A 73 -10.79 7.74 9.87
C ILE A 73 -10.79 8.09 11.36
N ILE A 74 -10.04 7.35 12.17
CA ILE A 74 -9.92 7.57 13.62
C ILE A 74 -8.76 8.52 13.89
N ASN A 75 -7.56 8.17 13.43
CA ASN A 75 -6.34 8.97 13.62
C ASN A 75 -5.21 8.39 12.74
N ARG A 76 -4.31 9.26 12.27
CA ARG A 76 -3.09 8.83 11.56
C ARG A 76 -2.15 8.03 12.47
N VAL A 77 -2.06 8.41 13.75
CA VAL A 77 -1.27 7.64 14.73
C VAL A 77 -1.97 6.32 15.02
N ALA A 78 -1.24 5.22 14.92
CA ALA A 78 -1.75 3.85 15.10
C ALA A 78 -2.92 3.47 14.14
N HIS A 79 -2.97 4.08 12.93
CA HIS A 79 -4.02 3.78 11.95
C HIS A 79 -4.03 2.31 11.51
N ALA A 80 -2.87 1.66 11.47
CA ALA A 80 -2.78 0.24 11.14
C ALA A 80 -3.53 -0.62 12.17
N GLN A 81 -3.33 -0.35 13.46
CA GLN A 81 -3.97 -1.10 14.55
C GLN A 81 -5.47 -0.79 14.66
N SER A 82 -5.85 0.48 14.59
CA SER A 82 -7.28 0.88 14.56
C SER A 82 -7.97 0.38 13.29
N GLY A 83 -7.27 0.39 12.15
CA GLY A 83 -7.76 -0.17 10.88
C GLY A 83 -8.02 -1.66 10.95
N ALA A 84 -7.12 -2.43 11.59
CA ALA A 84 -7.32 -3.85 11.82
C ALA A 84 -8.59 -4.15 12.64
N LEU A 85 -8.86 -3.35 13.69
CA LEU A 85 -10.06 -3.50 14.51
C LEU A 85 -11.33 -3.11 13.74
N LEU A 86 -11.30 -2.04 12.96
CA LEU A 86 -12.44 -1.65 12.11
C LEU A 86 -12.71 -2.71 11.03
N ALA A 87 -11.65 -3.22 10.38
CA ALA A 87 -11.76 -4.27 9.39
C ALA A 87 -12.34 -5.55 9.99
N PHE A 88 -11.93 -5.93 11.20
CA PHE A 88 -12.50 -7.06 11.92
C PHE A 88 -14.04 -6.95 12.01
N HIS A 89 -14.56 -5.84 12.52
CA HIS A 89 -16.02 -5.63 12.63
C HIS A 89 -16.74 -5.66 11.28
N LEU A 90 -16.17 -4.99 10.28
CA LEU A 90 -16.77 -4.95 8.93
C LEU A 90 -16.83 -6.34 8.29
N LEU A 91 -15.77 -7.12 8.45
CA LEU A 91 -15.67 -8.47 7.89
C LEU A 91 -16.59 -9.46 8.62
N GLU A 92 -16.74 -9.34 9.96
CA GLU A 92 -17.73 -10.13 10.70
C GLU A 92 -19.16 -9.85 10.24
N GLU A 93 -19.53 -8.56 10.08
CA GLU A 93 -20.86 -8.18 9.58
C GLU A 93 -21.12 -8.72 8.15
N LEU A 94 -20.09 -8.81 7.33
CA LEU A 94 -20.18 -9.37 5.98
C LEU A 94 -20.17 -10.92 5.96
N GLY A 95 -20.00 -11.56 7.12
CA GLY A 95 -19.99 -13.02 7.23
C GLY A 95 -18.72 -13.70 6.74
N ALA A 96 -17.57 -13.03 6.90
CA ALA A 96 -16.27 -13.60 6.56
C ALA A 96 -15.91 -14.80 7.46
N ASP A 97 -15.12 -15.73 6.90
CA ASP A 97 -14.53 -16.82 7.68
C ASP A 97 -13.53 -16.29 8.71
N PRO A 98 -13.54 -16.79 9.96
CA PRO A 98 -12.62 -16.31 11.01
C PRO A 98 -11.13 -16.44 10.64
N GLY A 99 -10.74 -17.46 9.89
CA GLY A 99 -9.35 -17.64 9.41
C GLY A 99 -8.94 -16.57 8.39
N ASP A 100 -9.85 -16.23 7.48
CA ASP A 100 -9.66 -15.14 6.54
C ASP A 100 -9.55 -13.80 7.27
N ILE A 101 -10.46 -13.54 8.23
CA ILE A 101 -10.42 -12.33 9.07
C ILE A 101 -9.07 -12.21 9.76
N ALA A 102 -8.62 -13.27 10.43
CA ALA A 102 -7.34 -13.27 11.14
C ALA A 102 -6.17 -12.90 10.22
N THR A 103 -6.15 -13.44 9.00
CA THR A 103 -5.11 -13.13 8.00
C THR A 103 -5.17 -11.67 7.55
N ILE A 104 -6.36 -11.17 7.23
CA ILE A 104 -6.58 -9.80 6.76
C ILE A 104 -6.19 -8.78 7.83
N ILE A 105 -6.68 -8.93 9.06
CA ILE A 105 -6.38 -7.96 10.14
C ILE A 105 -4.92 -7.99 10.55
N THR A 106 -4.26 -9.17 10.46
CA THR A 106 -2.82 -9.29 10.66
C THR A 106 -2.06 -8.47 9.61
N ALA A 107 -2.44 -8.56 8.34
CA ALA A 107 -1.80 -7.78 7.29
C ALA A 107 -2.02 -6.28 7.48
N ILE A 108 -3.25 -5.86 7.80
CA ILE A 108 -3.59 -4.46 8.07
C ILE A 108 -2.81 -3.92 9.27
N GLY A 109 -2.78 -4.66 10.39
CA GLY A 109 -2.11 -4.22 11.63
C GLY A 109 -0.59 -4.08 11.53
N ASN A 110 0.02 -4.69 10.50
CA ASN A 110 1.47 -4.76 10.32
C ASN A 110 1.99 -4.08 9.05
N HIS A 111 1.24 -3.16 8.42
CA HIS A 111 1.67 -2.52 7.17
C HIS A 111 2.40 -1.18 7.35
N ASP A 112 2.17 -0.44 8.46
CA ASP A 112 2.73 0.91 8.67
C ASP A 112 4.23 0.88 9.03
N GLU A 113 5.02 1.73 8.38
CA GLU A 113 6.50 1.73 8.46
C GLU A 113 7.05 1.75 9.88
N LYS A 114 6.34 2.38 10.82
CA LYS A 114 6.82 2.54 12.21
C LYS A 114 6.72 1.26 13.03
N THR A 115 5.76 0.38 12.67
CA THR A 115 5.45 -0.82 13.46
C THR A 115 5.41 -2.09 12.60
N ALA A 116 5.67 -1.98 11.30
CA ALA A 116 5.50 -3.06 10.35
C ALA A 116 6.43 -4.24 10.60
N ALA A 117 5.84 -5.42 10.45
CA ALA A 117 6.55 -6.68 10.33
C ALA A 117 5.86 -7.55 9.27
N PRO A 118 6.52 -7.94 8.18
CA PRO A 118 5.92 -8.80 7.16
C PRO A 118 5.79 -10.24 7.67
N VAL A 119 4.79 -10.48 8.55
CA VAL A 119 4.63 -11.74 9.30
C VAL A 119 4.13 -12.90 8.44
N ASN A 120 3.41 -12.61 7.36
CA ASN A 120 2.89 -13.61 6.42
C ASN A 120 2.93 -13.07 4.97
N PRO A 121 2.71 -13.92 3.95
CA PRO A 121 2.73 -13.50 2.54
C PRO A 121 1.72 -12.40 2.19
N THR A 122 0.51 -12.44 2.77
CA THR A 122 -0.53 -11.42 2.59
C THR A 122 -0.03 -10.04 3.06
N CYS A 123 0.54 -9.98 4.26
CA CYS A 123 1.13 -8.75 4.80
C CYS A 123 2.26 -8.23 3.90
N ALA A 124 3.14 -9.11 3.44
CA ALA A 124 4.25 -8.74 2.56
C ALA A 124 3.75 -8.13 1.24
N ALA A 125 2.75 -8.75 0.62
CA ALA A 125 2.15 -8.26 -0.62
C ALA A 125 1.50 -6.88 -0.43
N VAL A 126 0.75 -6.67 0.67
CA VAL A 126 0.15 -5.36 1.00
C VAL A 126 1.22 -4.29 1.22
N ILE A 127 2.29 -4.60 1.97
CA ILE A 127 3.40 -3.66 2.19
C ILE A 127 4.04 -3.25 0.85
N LEU A 128 4.38 -4.21 -0.01
CA LEU A 128 5.01 -3.92 -1.31
C LEU A 128 4.11 -3.06 -2.19
N ALA A 129 2.82 -3.41 -2.28
CA ALA A 129 1.84 -2.67 -3.08
C ALA A 129 1.62 -1.24 -2.55
N ASP A 130 1.44 -1.06 -1.24
CA ASP A 130 1.24 0.27 -0.64
C ASP A 130 2.47 1.16 -0.79
N LYS A 131 3.65 0.64 -0.43
CA LYS A 131 4.88 1.42 -0.46
C LYS A 131 5.39 1.67 -1.89
N GLY A 132 4.93 0.88 -2.86
CA GLY A 132 5.15 1.09 -4.29
C GLY A 132 4.27 2.18 -4.91
N ASP A 133 3.17 2.59 -4.30
CA ASP A 133 2.27 3.60 -4.88
C ASP A 133 2.73 5.04 -4.64
N VAL A 134 3.80 5.43 -5.33
CA VAL A 134 4.35 6.80 -5.33
C VAL A 134 4.04 7.43 -6.68
N ARG A 135 3.20 8.48 -6.74
CA ARG A 135 2.80 9.09 -8.01
C ARG A 135 2.21 10.49 -7.85
N MET A 136 2.38 11.32 -8.89
CA MET A 136 1.90 12.69 -8.96
C MET A 136 0.41 12.82 -8.62
N SER A 137 -0.44 11.92 -9.12
CA SER A 137 -1.90 12.01 -8.93
C SER A 137 -2.37 11.85 -7.48
N ARG A 138 -1.47 11.52 -6.54
CA ARG A 138 -1.77 11.50 -5.11
C ARG A 138 -1.58 12.87 -4.42
N VAL A 139 -0.90 13.82 -5.08
CA VAL A 139 -0.68 15.15 -4.53
C VAL A 139 -1.98 15.94 -4.60
N ARG A 140 -2.45 16.46 -3.46
CA ARG A 140 -3.68 17.27 -3.34
C ARG A 140 -3.39 18.74 -3.44
N ASN A 141 -2.23 19.15 -2.96
CA ASN A 141 -1.79 20.52 -3.01
C ASN A 141 -1.58 20.95 -4.47
N LEU A 142 -2.16 22.05 -4.88
CA LEU A 142 -2.03 22.58 -6.25
C LEU A 142 -1.07 23.77 -6.32
N ASP A 143 -0.60 24.26 -5.17
CA ASP A 143 0.32 25.39 -5.10
C ASP A 143 1.76 24.90 -4.90
N LEU A 144 2.50 24.86 -5.97
CA LEU A 144 3.91 24.43 -5.98
C LEU A 144 4.79 25.22 -4.99
N ALA A 145 4.43 26.47 -4.68
CA ALA A 145 5.19 27.31 -3.75
C ALA A 145 5.07 26.84 -2.30
N THR A 146 4.03 26.09 -1.98
CA THR A 146 3.75 25.58 -0.62
C THR A 146 3.99 24.07 -0.49
N PHE A 147 4.57 23.43 -1.51
CA PHE A 147 4.92 22.00 -1.46
C PHE A 147 5.89 21.71 -0.32
N ASP A 148 5.53 20.75 0.51
CA ASP A 148 6.50 20.11 1.38
C ASP A 148 7.37 19.08 0.61
N ILE A 149 8.27 18.40 1.30
CA ILE A 149 9.13 17.39 0.65
C ILE A 149 8.32 16.20 0.12
N HIS A 150 7.22 15.80 0.80
CA HIS A 150 6.36 14.71 0.35
C HIS A 150 5.58 15.09 -0.91
N ASP A 151 5.06 16.32 -0.97
CA ASP A 151 4.39 16.83 -2.16
C ASP A 151 5.35 16.86 -3.34
N ARG A 152 6.57 17.45 -3.16
CA ARG A 152 7.57 17.55 -4.24
C ARG A 152 7.96 16.18 -4.77
N VAL A 153 8.24 15.23 -3.90
CA VAL A 153 8.68 13.89 -4.32
C VAL A 153 7.55 13.17 -5.05
N ASN A 154 6.34 13.14 -4.51
CA ASN A 154 5.22 12.49 -5.20
C ASN A 154 4.90 13.18 -6.53
N TYR A 155 4.95 14.52 -6.59
CA TYR A 155 4.69 15.28 -7.80
C TYR A 155 5.73 15.00 -8.91
N ALA A 156 6.99 14.82 -8.51
CA ALA A 156 8.06 14.52 -9.44
C ALA A 156 8.00 13.08 -10.01
N VAL A 157 7.30 12.15 -9.34
CA VAL A 157 7.18 10.77 -9.84
C VAL A 157 6.14 10.70 -10.96
N LYS A 158 6.62 10.59 -12.19
CA LYS A 158 5.79 10.46 -13.40
C LYS A 158 5.22 9.05 -13.56
N GLN A 159 5.98 8.04 -13.14
CA GLN A 159 5.59 6.63 -13.25
C GLN A 159 6.17 5.83 -12.08
N SER A 160 5.35 4.93 -11.55
CA SER A 160 5.73 3.95 -10.54
C SER A 160 5.14 2.60 -10.91
N SER A 161 5.94 1.56 -10.92
CA SER A 161 5.48 0.19 -11.17
C SER A 161 6.29 -0.81 -10.36
N LEU A 162 5.60 -1.86 -9.90
CA LEU A 162 6.20 -3.05 -9.30
C LEU A 162 6.20 -4.18 -10.33
N THR A 163 7.35 -4.79 -10.56
CA THR A 163 7.48 -5.92 -11.48
C THR A 163 8.24 -7.06 -10.83
N ILE A 164 7.77 -8.29 -11.04
CA ILE A 164 8.47 -9.50 -10.61
C ILE A 164 9.19 -10.08 -11.82
N SER A 165 10.47 -10.44 -11.67
CA SER A 165 11.28 -11.05 -12.72
C SER A 165 10.68 -12.40 -13.17
N GLU A 166 10.93 -12.80 -14.42
CA GLU A 166 10.39 -14.05 -14.98
C GLU A 166 10.80 -15.28 -14.19
N ASP A 167 12.00 -15.28 -13.63
CA ASP A 167 12.52 -16.36 -12.77
C ASP A 167 11.99 -16.30 -11.33
N LYS A 168 11.15 -15.30 -11.01
CA LYS A 168 10.54 -15.07 -9.69
C LYS A 168 11.55 -14.95 -8.55
N THR A 169 12.68 -14.30 -8.80
CA THR A 169 13.73 -14.10 -7.79
C THR A 169 13.85 -12.66 -7.32
N VAL A 170 13.36 -11.70 -8.12
CA VAL A 170 13.47 -10.25 -7.83
C VAL A 170 12.10 -9.59 -8.00
N ILE A 171 11.77 -8.70 -7.07
CA ILE A 171 10.71 -7.70 -7.23
C ILE A 171 11.36 -6.32 -7.33
N ASP A 172 11.15 -5.63 -8.45
CA ASP A 172 11.72 -4.31 -8.76
C ASP A 172 10.64 -3.22 -8.66
N LEU A 173 10.89 -2.23 -7.81
CA LEU A 173 10.15 -0.96 -7.83
C LEU A 173 10.84 -0.04 -8.83
N ASN A 174 10.19 0.19 -9.96
CA ASN A 174 10.70 1.02 -11.04
C ASN A 174 10.01 2.38 -11.02
N LEU A 175 10.81 3.45 -10.87
CA LEU A 175 10.34 4.83 -10.78
C LEU A 175 10.91 5.67 -11.91
N THR A 176 10.07 6.49 -12.52
CA THR A 176 10.50 7.59 -13.38
C THR A 176 10.30 8.90 -12.63
N ILE A 177 11.40 9.55 -12.24
CA ILE A 177 11.40 10.79 -11.46
C ILE A 177 11.88 11.93 -12.35
N ASP A 178 11.13 13.03 -12.37
CA ASP A 178 11.51 14.28 -12.97
C ASP A 178 12.55 14.99 -12.09
N THR A 179 13.81 14.90 -12.47
CA THR A 179 14.94 15.46 -11.71
C THR A 179 15.04 16.98 -11.76
N GLU A 180 14.27 17.65 -12.62
CA GLU A 180 14.14 19.12 -12.60
C GLU A 180 13.22 19.59 -11.46
N GLN A 181 12.28 18.74 -11.03
CA GLN A 181 11.33 19.03 -9.95
C GLN A 181 11.82 18.56 -8.57
N CYS A 182 12.57 17.47 -8.51
CA CYS A 182 13.00 16.85 -7.26
C CYS A 182 14.31 16.08 -7.48
N ALA A 183 15.27 16.30 -6.61
CA ALA A 183 16.49 15.48 -6.61
C ALA A 183 16.19 14.04 -6.18
N VAL A 184 16.91 13.06 -6.75
CA VAL A 184 16.77 11.65 -6.32
C VAL A 184 17.08 11.49 -4.83
N MET A 185 17.96 12.33 -4.27
CA MET A 185 18.26 12.33 -2.84
C MET A 185 17.07 12.69 -1.97
N ASP A 186 16.18 13.59 -2.41
CA ASP A 186 14.95 13.94 -1.67
C ASP A 186 14.01 12.72 -1.56
N TYR A 187 13.97 11.87 -2.60
CA TYR A 187 13.26 10.59 -2.55
C TYR A 187 13.81 9.69 -1.44
N PHE A 188 15.13 9.54 -1.35
CA PHE A 188 15.74 8.72 -0.30
C PHE A 188 15.54 9.29 1.09
N GLU A 189 15.57 10.61 1.25
CA GLU A 189 15.35 11.26 2.55
C GLU A 189 14.02 10.84 3.19
N ILE A 190 12.94 10.80 2.42
CA ILE A 190 11.62 10.46 2.96
C ILE A 190 11.27 8.98 2.85
N PHE A 191 11.85 8.23 1.90
CA PHE A 191 11.43 6.86 1.60
C PHE A 191 12.45 5.77 1.93
N LEU A 192 13.61 6.10 2.49
CA LEU A 192 14.61 5.08 2.84
C LEU A 192 14.05 4.01 3.78
N THR A 193 13.27 4.41 4.79
CA THR A 193 12.63 3.49 5.73
C THR A 193 11.61 2.58 5.01
N ARG A 194 10.86 3.11 4.03
CA ARG A 194 9.95 2.32 3.19
C ARG A 194 10.70 1.30 2.36
N MET A 195 11.82 1.68 1.74
CA MET A 195 12.64 0.75 0.95
C MET A 195 13.20 -0.39 1.80
N SER A 196 13.65 -0.08 3.02
CA SER A 196 14.07 -1.10 3.99
C SER A 196 12.92 -2.05 4.36
N LEU A 197 11.70 -1.55 4.51
CA LEU A 197 10.53 -2.37 4.77
C LEU A 197 10.16 -3.22 3.55
N CYS A 198 10.20 -2.65 2.34
CA CYS A 198 9.98 -3.39 1.09
C CYS A 198 10.97 -4.54 0.93
N SER A 199 12.25 -4.33 1.28
CA SER A 199 13.26 -5.40 1.26
C SER A 199 12.90 -6.55 2.21
N LYS A 200 12.43 -6.25 3.43
CA LYS A 200 11.96 -7.27 4.38
C LYS A 200 10.71 -8.00 3.86
N ALA A 201 9.78 -7.26 3.25
CA ALA A 201 8.57 -7.84 2.68
C ALA A 201 8.88 -8.74 1.48
N ALA A 202 9.79 -8.32 0.59
CA ALA A 202 10.24 -9.15 -0.52
C ALA A 202 10.88 -10.46 -0.02
N THR A 203 11.76 -10.38 0.99
CA THR A 203 12.37 -11.58 1.61
C THR A 203 11.32 -12.54 2.16
N LYS A 204 10.19 -12.05 2.67
CA LYS A 204 9.08 -12.89 3.15
C LYS A 204 8.40 -13.69 2.03
N LEU A 205 8.53 -13.23 0.80
CA LEU A 205 8.04 -13.90 -0.41
C LEU A 205 9.16 -14.63 -1.18
N ASP A 206 10.31 -14.86 -0.55
CA ASP A 206 11.51 -15.46 -1.17
C ASP A 206 12.04 -14.64 -2.38
N LEU A 207 11.78 -13.33 -2.39
CA LEU A 207 12.24 -12.40 -3.41
C LEU A 207 13.35 -11.49 -2.86
N LYS A 208 14.21 -10.99 -3.76
CA LYS A 208 15.06 -9.83 -3.51
C LYS A 208 14.34 -8.58 -3.93
N PHE A 209 14.42 -7.52 -3.13
CA PHE A 209 13.90 -6.22 -3.50
C PHE A 209 14.95 -5.46 -4.33
N ALA A 210 14.53 -4.91 -5.44
CA ALA A 210 15.32 -3.99 -6.26
C ALA A 210 14.60 -2.64 -6.37
N LEU A 211 15.37 -1.57 -6.54
CA LEU A 211 14.88 -0.22 -6.81
C LEU A 211 15.59 0.32 -8.04
N THR A 212 14.81 0.59 -9.07
CA THR A 212 15.28 1.22 -10.31
C THR A 212 14.71 2.62 -10.43
N ILE A 213 15.55 3.64 -10.58
CA ILE A 213 15.15 5.03 -10.79
C ILE A 213 15.72 5.52 -12.11
N ASN A 214 14.87 6.03 -13.00
CA ASN A 214 15.24 6.53 -14.32
C ASN A 214 16.10 5.54 -15.14
N GLY A 215 15.78 4.25 -15.04
CA GLY A 215 16.48 3.17 -15.74
C GLY A 215 17.79 2.73 -15.09
N GLN A 216 18.19 3.31 -13.97
CA GLN A 216 19.37 2.91 -13.21
C GLN A 216 18.95 2.12 -11.96
N GLN A 217 19.41 0.87 -11.85
CA GLN A 217 19.21 0.08 -10.63
C GLN A 217 20.12 0.62 -9.52
N LEU A 218 19.53 0.89 -8.36
CA LEU A 218 20.20 1.50 -7.20
C LEU A 218 20.30 0.54 -6.02
N LEU A 219 19.42 -0.48 -5.95
CA LEU A 219 19.39 -1.56 -4.96
C LEU A 219 19.28 -2.91 -5.67
#